data_ef6b22a8a881313ec0bfdc6f3c01caa6
#
_entry.id   ef6b22a8a881313ec0bfdc6f3c01caa6
#
_cell.length_a   1.000
_cell.length_b   1.000
_cell.length_c   1.000
_cell.angle_alpha   90.00
_cell.angle_beta   90.00
_cell.angle_gamma   90.00
#
_symmetry.space_group_name_H-M   'P 1'
#
loop_
_entity.id
_entity.type
_entity.pdbx_description
1 polymer ?
#
loop_
_entity_poly.entity_id
_entity_poly.type
_entity_poly.pdbx_seq_one_letter_code
_entity_poly.pdbx_strand_id
1 'polypeptide(L)'
;NDKTRLVDVSQSLGLVVGMTGDGVNDSPALSKSDVGFALGSGTEVAKEASDIVVLDDNIQSIANAVHYGRTIYRSVQKFITFQLSVNVSAIFLAFVGPFFGFELPLTMIQLLWINLIMDTLAALAFSGEPPLGKHMQEQPKSRDESLISAEMWSSILFNGLYIGLLCLVFLTMPFFKSIFQRIGNSELSQIVFLTAFFSLFVL
;
A
#
# COMPACT_ATOMS: atom_id res chain seq x y z
N ASN A 1 -37.01 -9.26 4.77
CA ASN A 1 -36.24 -10.47 5.12
C ASN A 1 -35.46 -10.19 6.40
N ASP A 2 -35.58 -11.07 7.39
CA ASP A 2 -34.98 -10.87 8.72
C ASP A 2 -33.43 -10.84 8.63
N LYS A 3 -32.84 -11.60 7.73
CA LYS A 3 -31.40 -11.60 7.47
C LYS A 3 -30.90 -10.23 7.00
N THR A 4 -31.60 -9.62 6.05
CA THR A 4 -31.27 -8.26 5.54
C THR A 4 -31.40 -7.22 6.65
N ARG A 5 -32.46 -7.34 7.49
CA ARG A 5 -32.65 -6.47 8.63
C ARG A 5 -31.54 -6.61 9.67
N LEU A 6 -31.07 -7.85 9.91
CA LEU A 6 -29.96 -8.09 10.82
C LEU A 6 -28.67 -7.41 10.32
N VAL A 7 -28.39 -7.51 9.01
CA VAL A 7 -27.26 -6.80 8.39
C VAL A 7 -27.40 -5.30 8.60
N ASP A 8 -28.59 -4.71 8.32
CA ASP A 8 -28.85 -3.28 8.51
C ASP A 8 -28.59 -2.80 9.93
N VAL A 9 -29.15 -3.51 10.90
CA VAL A 9 -28.99 -3.13 12.31
C VAL A 9 -27.52 -3.22 12.71
N SER A 10 -26.82 -4.28 12.31
CA SER A 10 -25.40 -4.44 12.62
C SER A 10 -24.55 -3.31 12.00
N GLN A 11 -24.82 -2.95 10.74
CA GLN A 11 -24.12 -1.84 10.06
C GLN A 11 -24.46 -0.48 10.71
N SER A 12 -25.71 -0.27 11.16
CA SER A 12 -26.11 0.96 11.86
C SER A 12 -25.42 1.13 13.21
N LEU A 13 -24.94 0.04 13.80
CA LEU A 13 -24.09 0.04 15.02
C LEU A 13 -22.59 0.25 14.71
N GLY A 14 -22.24 0.52 13.47
CA GLY A 14 -20.85 0.73 13.03
C GLY A 14 -20.04 -0.55 12.88
N LEU A 15 -20.70 -1.73 12.86
CA LEU A 15 -20.02 -3.01 12.66
C LEU A 15 -19.80 -3.30 11.18
N VAL A 16 -18.67 -3.93 10.86
CA VAL A 16 -18.41 -4.52 9.54
C VAL A 16 -18.99 -5.94 9.50
N VAL A 17 -19.89 -6.17 8.55
CA VAL A 17 -20.70 -7.39 8.49
C VAL A 17 -20.28 -8.28 7.33
N GLY A 18 -19.80 -9.50 7.65
CA GLY A 18 -19.67 -10.59 6.69
C GLY A 18 -20.93 -11.45 6.71
N MET A 19 -21.51 -11.74 5.55
CA MET A 19 -22.73 -12.57 5.43
C MET A 19 -22.42 -13.80 4.60
N THR A 20 -22.87 -14.99 5.07
CA THR A 20 -22.80 -16.23 4.30
C THR A 20 -24.19 -16.65 3.85
N GLY A 21 -24.31 -17.20 2.65
CA GLY A 21 -25.58 -17.70 2.12
C GLY A 21 -25.40 -18.60 0.90
N ASP A 22 -26.44 -19.43 0.64
CA ASP A 22 -26.43 -20.43 -0.43
C ASP A 22 -27.68 -20.34 -1.34
N GLY A 23 -28.71 -19.64 -0.88
CA GLY A 23 -30.00 -19.59 -1.56
C GLY A 23 -30.39 -18.22 -2.09
N VAL A 24 -31.41 -18.22 -2.96
CA VAL A 24 -32.01 -17.00 -3.52
C VAL A 24 -32.52 -16.07 -2.43
N ASN A 25 -32.99 -16.63 -1.31
CA ASN A 25 -33.50 -15.86 -0.18
C ASN A 25 -32.42 -15.08 0.55
N ASP A 26 -31.17 -15.47 0.39
CA ASP A 26 -29.98 -14.84 1.01
C ASP A 26 -29.40 -13.70 0.17
N SER A 27 -29.68 -13.70 -1.12
CA SER A 27 -29.11 -12.73 -2.07
C SER A 27 -29.28 -11.27 -1.63
N PRO A 28 -30.44 -10.81 -1.09
CA PRO A 28 -30.57 -9.43 -0.64
C PRO A 28 -29.66 -9.11 0.58
N ALA A 29 -29.40 -10.10 1.44
CA ALA A 29 -28.53 -9.92 2.59
C ALA A 29 -27.04 -10.00 2.20
N LEU A 30 -26.71 -10.89 1.25
CA LEU A 30 -25.37 -10.97 0.66
C LEU A 30 -24.95 -9.67 0.00
N SER A 31 -25.77 -9.14 -0.93
CA SER A 31 -25.49 -7.86 -1.61
C SER A 31 -25.41 -6.67 -0.67
N LYS A 32 -26.07 -6.73 0.48
CA LYS A 32 -26.12 -5.61 1.43
C LYS A 32 -25.02 -5.64 2.46
N SER A 33 -24.46 -6.80 2.73
CA SER A 33 -23.33 -6.96 3.65
C SER A 33 -22.09 -6.24 3.16
N ASP A 34 -21.12 -6.02 4.04
CA ASP A 34 -19.83 -5.44 3.66
C ASP A 34 -18.98 -6.43 2.87
N VAL A 35 -19.15 -7.73 3.14
CA VAL A 35 -18.59 -8.84 2.35
C VAL A 35 -19.58 -9.98 2.34
N GLY A 36 -20.11 -10.32 1.16
CA GLY A 36 -20.97 -11.46 0.93
C GLY A 36 -20.15 -12.70 0.54
N PHE A 37 -20.39 -13.84 1.23
CA PHE A 37 -19.77 -15.12 0.93
C PHE A 37 -20.85 -16.09 0.44
N ALA A 38 -20.86 -16.51 -0.82
CA ALA A 38 -21.70 -17.59 -1.29
C ALA A 38 -20.97 -18.92 -1.19
N LEU A 39 -21.72 -19.99 -0.89
CA LEU A 39 -21.19 -21.35 -0.95
C LEU A 39 -21.07 -21.80 -2.41
N GLY A 40 -20.07 -22.63 -2.72
CA GLY A 40 -19.86 -23.19 -4.06
C GLY A 40 -21.02 -24.06 -4.52
N SER A 41 -21.68 -24.78 -3.60
CA SER A 41 -22.91 -25.54 -3.83
C SER A 41 -24.17 -24.67 -3.92
N GLY A 42 -24.07 -23.37 -3.61
CA GLY A 42 -25.20 -22.43 -3.62
C GLY A 42 -25.73 -22.13 -5.01
N THR A 43 -26.89 -21.46 -5.04
CA THR A 43 -27.54 -21.05 -6.29
C THR A 43 -26.73 -19.97 -7.03
N GLU A 44 -26.83 -19.92 -8.35
CA GLU A 44 -26.17 -18.89 -9.16
C GLU A 44 -26.56 -17.47 -8.71
N VAL A 45 -27.82 -17.26 -8.33
CA VAL A 45 -28.32 -15.99 -7.81
C VAL A 45 -27.61 -15.57 -6.52
N ALA A 46 -27.32 -16.53 -5.62
CA ALA A 46 -26.53 -16.24 -4.40
C ALA A 46 -25.07 -15.92 -4.74
N LYS A 47 -24.48 -16.63 -5.70
CA LYS A 47 -23.11 -16.39 -6.16
C LYS A 47 -22.98 -15.03 -6.83
N GLU A 48 -23.90 -14.65 -7.69
CA GLU A 48 -23.93 -13.31 -8.34
C GLU A 48 -24.13 -12.16 -7.34
N ALA A 49 -24.82 -12.42 -6.23
CA ALA A 49 -25.07 -11.44 -5.17
C ALA A 49 -23.94 -11.34 -4.15
N SER A 50 -22.92 -12.19 -4.23
CA SER A 50 -21.80 -12.25 -3.29
C SER A 50 -20.52 -11.66 -3.87
N ASP A 51 -19.60 -11.25 -2.98
CA ASP A 51 -18.26 -10.77 -3.34
C ASP A 51 -17.28 -11.93 -3.50
N ILE A 52 -17.49 -13.02 -2.76
CA ILE A 52 -16.59 -14.17 -2.70
C ILE A 52 -17.39 -15.46 -2.78
N VAL A 53 -16.96 -16.40 -3.63
CA VAL A 53 -17.54 -17.76 -3.70
C VAL A 53 -16.58 -18.74 -3.05
N VAL A 54 -17.08 -19.46 -2.02
CA VAL A 54 -16.33 -20.46 -1.26
C VAL A 54 -16.55 -21.84 -1.90
N LEU A 55 -15.61 -22.27 -2.74
CA LEU A 55 -15.77 -23.44 -3.61
C LEU A 55 -15.86 -24.78 -2.86
N ASP A 56 -15.25 -24.86 -1.70
CA ASP A 56 -15.19 -26.08 -0.86
C ASP A 56 -16.25 -26.12 0.24
N ASP A 57 -17.14 -25.13 0.28
CA ASP A 57 -18.22 -24.96 1.27
C ASP A 57 -17.73 -25.02 2.74
N ASN A 58 -16.45 -24.66 2.96
CA ASN A 58 -15.80 -24.81 4.25
C ASN A 58 -15.66 -23.44 4.96
N ILE A 59 -16.16 -23.35 6.18
CA ILE A 59 -16.06 -22.16 7.02
C ILE A 59 -14.59 -21.78 7.32
N GLN A 60 -13.68 -22.75 7.33
CA GLN A 60 -12.25 -22.49 7.49
C GLN A 60 -11.68 -21.69 6.32
N SER A 61 -12.19 -21.90 5.11
CA SER A 61 -11.80 -21.13 3.93
C SER A 61 -12.28 -19.67 4.01
N ILE A 62 -13.43 -19.41 4.65
CA ILE A 62 -13.88 -18.05 4.97
C ILE A 62 -12.91 -17.39 5.97
N ALA A 63 -12.54 -18.09 7.04
CA ALA A 63 -11.57 -17.57 8.01
C ALA A 63 -10.21 -17.29 7.37
N ASN A 64 -9.75 -18.15 6.47
CA ASN A 64 -8.53 -17.94 5.70
C ASN A 64 -8.66 -16.73 4.78
N ALA A 65 -9.78 -16.55 4.08
CA ALA A 65 -10.03 -15.38 3.24
C ALA A 65 -9.93 -14.06 4.04
N VAL A 66 -10.52 -14.02 5.24
CA VAL A 66 -10.39 -12.88 6.15
C VAL A 66 -8.93 -12.65 6.56
N HIS A 67 -8.19 -13.72 6.87
CA HIS A 67 -6.77 -13.63 7.24
C HIS A 67 -5.92 -13.08 6.11
N TYR A 68 -6.10 -13.57 4.88
CA TYR A 68 -5.41 -13.05 3.70
C TYR A 68 -5.82 -11.61 3.39
N GLY A 69 -7.11 -11.27 3.49
CA GLY A 69 -7.60 -9.90 3.28
C GLY A 69 -6.97 -8.91 4.24
N ARG A 70 -6.84 -9.26 5.52
CA ARG A 70 -6.15 -8.42 6.51
C ARG A 70 -4.65 -8.26 6.20
N THR A 71 -4.02 -9.32 5.70
CA THR A 71 -2.61 -9.28 5.29
C THR A 71 -2.42 -8.36 4.09
N ILE A 72 -3.27 -8.50 3.07
CA ILE A 72 -3.26 -7.62 1.87
C ILE A 72 -3.45 -6.16 2.28
N TYR A 73 -4.41 -5.88 3.17
CA TYR A 73 -4.63 -4.52 3.67
C TYR A 73 -3.35 -3.93 4.31
N ARG A 74 -2.64 -4.70 5.12
CA ARG A 74 -1.36 -4.28 5.73
C ARG A 74 -0.26 -4.08 4.69
N SER A 75 -0.18 -4.95 3.69
CA SER A 75 0.78 -4.80 2.59
C SER A 75 0.52 -3.54 1.77
N VAL A 76 -0.76 -3.23 1.51
CA VAL A 76 -1.16 -1.98 0.85
C VAL A 76 -0.78 -0.76 1.68
N GLN A 77 -0.98 -0.78 3.01
CA GLN A 77 -0.56 0.32 3.88
C GLN A 77 0.95 0.54 3.86
N LYS A 78 1.75 -0.54 3.91
CA LYS A 78 3.21 -0.46 3.80
C LYS A 78 3.64 0.11 2.45
N PHE A 79 3.04 -0.37 1.36
CA PHE A 79 3.31 0.13 0.02
C PHE A 79 3.03 1.63 -0.10
N ILE A 80 1.86 2.09 0.37
CA ILE A 80 1.51 3.52 0.34
C ILE A 80 2.48 4.35 1.18
N THR A 81 2.84 3.87 2.37
CA THR A 81 3.81 4.56 3.23
C THR A 81 5.16 4.72 2.54
N PHE A 82 5.65 3.65 1.93
CA PHE A 82 6.88 3.66 1.16
C PHE A 82 6.80 4.64 -0.01
N GLN A 83 5.77 4.51 -0.85
CA GLN A 83 5.58 5.32 -2.06
C GLN A 83 5.47 6.82 -1.74
N LEU A 84 4.69 7.18 -0.73
CA LEU A 84 4.55 8.58 -0.35
C LEU A 84 5.86 9.12 0.27
N SER A 85 6.63 8.31 0.99
CA SER A 85 7.95 8.73 1.50
C SER A 85 8.93 9.04 0.36
N VAL A 86 8.93 8.24 -0.71
CA VAL A 86 9.73 8.50 -1.92
C VAL A 86 9.31 9.83 -2.55
N ASN A 87 8.01 10.05 -2.72
CA ASN A 87 7.50 11.28 -3.32
C ASN A 87 7.81 12.52 -2.48
N VAL A 88 7.68 12.45 -1.14
CA VAL A 88 8.06 13.55 -0.23
C VAL A 88 9.55 13.88 -0.38
N SER A 89 10.41 12.86 -0.42
CA SER A 89 11.85 13.02 -0.61
C SER A 89 12.19 13.67 -1.95
N ALA A 90 11.52 13.26 -3.04
CA ALA A 90 11.72 13.83 -4.38
C ALA A 90 11.28 15.30 -4.45
N ILE A 91 10.12 15.63 -3.86
CA ILE A 91 9.63 17.03 -3.78
C ILE A 91 10.59 17.88 -2.95
N PHE A 92 11.04 17.37 -1.81
CA PHE A 92 12.02 18.05 -0.96
C PHE A 92 13.29 18.38 -1.75
N LEU A 93 13.87 17.41 -2.47
CA LEU A 93 15.06 17.60 -3.28
C LEU A 93 14.83 18.59 -4.42
N ALA A 94 13.70 18.52 -5.10
CA ALA A 94 13.36 19.44 -6.19
C ALA A 94 13.19 20.88 -5.69
N PHE A 95 12.67 21.08 -4.48
CA PHE A 95 12.48 22.39 -3.88
C PHE A 95 13.78 22.96 -3.27
N VAL A 96 14.52 22.15 -2.53
CA VAL A 96 15.69 22.59 -1.76
C VAL A 96 16.97 22.60 -2.60
N GLY A 97 17.09 21.68 -3.58
CA GLY A 97 18.27 21.54 -4.43
C GLY A 97 18.76 22.84 -5.08
N PRO A 98 17.89 23.67 -5.69
CA PRO A 98 18.27 24.94 -6.29
C PRO A 98 18.97 25.92 -5.34
N PHE A 99 18.61 25.96 -4.06
CA PHE A 99 19.25 26.81 -3.07
C PHE A 99 20.72 26.43 -2.78
N PHE A 100 21.09 25.18 -3.10
CA PHE A 100 22.47 24.68 -2.98
C PHE A 100 23.22 24.67 -4.30
N GLY A 101 22.65 25.28 -5.36
CA GLY A 101 23.29 25.43 -6.67
C GLY A 101 23.11 24.23 -7.61
N PHE A 102 22.14 23.36 -7.33
CA PHE A 102 21.75 22.26 -8.23
C PHE A 102 20.53 22.71 -9.03
N GLU A 103 20.63 22.80 -10.36
CA GLU A 103 19.50 23.24 -11.20
C GLU A 103 18.29 22.32 -11.08
N LEU A 104 18.48 21.02 -11.19
CA LEU A 104 17.47 19.97 -10.91
C LEU A 104 18.18 18.68 -10.50
N PRO A 105 18.17 18.31 -9.23
CA PRO A 105 18.81 17.07 -8.77
C PRO A 105 18.26 15.81 -9.44
N LEU A 106 16.97 15.83 -9.80
CA LEU A 106 16.26 14.76 -10.49
C LEU A 106 15.47 15.36 -11.65
N THR A 107 15.70 14.85 -12.87
CA THR A 107 14.90 15.21 -14.04
C THR A 107 13.54 14.50 -14.00
N MET A 108 12.56 15.02 -14.75
CA MET A 108 11.22 14.43 -14.84
C MET A 108 11.26 12.98 -15.36
N ILE A 109 12.14 12.68 -16.32
CA ILE A 109 12.32 11.33 -16.85
C ILE A 109 12.87 10.39 -15.78
N GLN A 110 13.81 10.86 -14.96
CA GLN A 110 14.36 10.09 -13.86
C GLN A 110 13.31 9.82 -12.77
N LEU A 111 12.46 10.78 -12.45
CA LEU A 111 11.35 10.58 -11.52
C LEU A 111 10.34 9.57 -12.04
N LEU A 112 10.02 9.57 -13.32
CA LEU A 112 9.16 8.56 -13.93
C LEU A 112 9.80 7.16 -13.87
N TRP A 113 11.09 7.04 -14.15
CA TRP A 113 11.83 5.78 -14.03
C TRP A 113 11.86 5.28 -12.58
N ILE A 114 12.13 6.16 -11.62
CA ILE A 114 12.11 5.84 -10.19
C ILE A 114 10.75 5.27 -9.81
N ASN A 115 9.67 5.99 -10.11
CA ASN A 115 8.34 5.54 -9.77
C ASN A 115 8.01 4.19 -10.44
N LEU A 116 8.27 4.04 -11.74
CA LEU A 116 7.95 2.80 -12.46
C LEU A 116 8.69 1.58 -11.88
N ILE A 117 10.00 1.69 -11.64
CA ILE A 117 10.80 0.56 -11.16
C ILE A 117 10.53 0.30 -9.68
N MET A 118 10.51 1.36 -8.86
CA MET A 118 10.28 1.21 -7.42
C MET A 118 8.88 0.70 -7.12
N ASP A 119 7.85 1.21 -7.80
CA ASP A 119 6.47 0.75 -7.63
C ASP A 119 6.34 -0.73 -7.97
N THR A 120 6.94 -1.16 -9.08
CA THR A 120 6.89 -2.56 -9.51
C THR A 120 7.62 -3.48 -8.52
N LEU A 121 8.85 -3.12 -8.12
CA LEU A 121 9.63 -3.94 -7.20
C LEU A 121 9.06 -3.93 -5.78
N ALA A 122 8.59 -2.78 -5.30
CA ALA A 122 7.96 -2.67 -3.98
C ALA A 122 6.62 -3.43 -3.94
N ALA A 123 5.79 -3.31 -4.97
CA ALA A 123 4.54 -4.07 -5.06
C ALA A 123 4.81 -5.58 -5.03
N LEU A 124 5.83 -6.05 -5.78
CA LEU A 124 6.24 -7.45 -5.78
C LEU A 124 6.74 -7.91 -4.40
N ALA A 125 7.58 -7.09 -3.74
CA ALA A 125 8.12 -7.40 -2.42
C ALA A 125 7.02 -7.49 -1.36
N PHE A 126 6.11 -6.51 -1.30
CA PHE A 126 5.02 -6.49 -0.31
C PHE A 126 3.93 -7.52 -0.61
N SER A 127 3.70 -7.90 -1.86
CA SER A 127 2.73 -8.94 -2.22
C SER A 127 3.15 -10.35 -1.78
N GLY A 128 4.46 -10.58 -1.62
CA GLY A 128 5.01 -11.87 -1.20
C GLY A 128 5.01 -12.10 0.32
N GLU A 129 4.53 -11.15 1.13
CA GLU A 129 4.50 -11.32 2.59
C GLU A 129 3.52 -12.42 3.01
N PRO A 130 3.96 -13.41 3.81
CA PRO A 130 3.06 -14.45 4.30
C PRO A 130 2.06 -13.89 5.33
N PRO A 131 0.85 -14.47 5.41
CA PRO A 131 -0.12 -14.07 6.40
C PRO A 131 0.37 -14.37 7.82
N LEU A 132 0.36 -13.36 8.68
CA LEU A 132 0.80 -13.46 10.06
C LEU A 132 -0.40 -13.65 11.00
N GLY A 133 -0.36 -14.65 11.88
CA GLY A 133 -1.43 -14.96 12.84
C GLY A 133 -1.82 -13.76 13.72
N LYS A 134 -0.91 -12.82 13.97
CA LYS A 134 -1.20 -11.59 14.72
C LYS A 134 -2.29 -10.73 14.06
N HIS A 135 -2.43 -10.76 12.73
CA HIS A 135 -3.45 -9.98 12.02
C HIS A 135 -4.87 -10.42 12.37
N MET A 136 -5.07 -11.67 12.77
CA MET A 136 -6.38 -12.17 13.22
C MET A 136 -6.75 -11.70 14.63
N GLN A 137 -5.78 -11.29 15.43
CA GLN A 137 -5.99 -10.78 16.80
C GLN A 137 -6.28 -9.27 16.82
N GLU A 138 -6.04 -8.58 15.71
CA GLU A 138 -6.35 -7.17 15.60
C GLU A 138 -7.87 -6.94 15.54
N GLN A 139 -8.31 -5.84 16.14
CA GLN A 139 -9.72 -5.45 16.04
C GLN A 139 -10.11 -5.16 14.58
N PRO A 140 -11.36 -5.43 14.17
CA PRO A 140 -11.87 -5.04 12.87
C PRO A 140 -11.74 -3.54 12.65
N LYS A 141 -11.38 -3.16 11.42
CA LYS A 141 -11.33 -1.76 11.02
C LYS A 141 -12.73 -1.19 10.85
N SER A 142 -12.92 0.05 11.25
CA SER A 142 -14.17 0.77 10.98
C SER A 142 -14.32 1.09 9.49
N ARG A 143 -15.56 1.15 8.99
CA ARG A 143 -15.83 1.54 7.58
C ARG A 143 -15.29 2.92 7.23
N ASP A 144 -15.37 3.85 8.19
CA ASP A 144 -14.98 5.25 8.00
C ASP A 144 -13.50 5.50 8.34
N GLU A 145 -12.76 4.46 8.72
CA GLU A 145 -11.34 4.59 9.05
C GLU A 145 -10.52 4.89 7.80
N SER A 146 -9.76 5.98 7.83
CA SER A 146 -8.86 6.34 6.74
C SER A 146 -7.81 5.26 6.52
N LEU A 147 -7.52 4.94 5.24
CA LEU A 147 -6.43 4.03 4.87
C LEU A 147 -5.08 4.51 5.41
N ILE A 148 -4.88 5.82 5.47
CA ILE A 148 -3.66 6.46 5.99
C ILE A 148 -3.96 7.01 7.37
N SER A 149 -3.37 6.41 8.40
CA SER A 149 -3.47 6.88 9.78
C SER A 149 -2.56 8.10 10.03
N ALA A 150 -2.80 8.81 11.13
CA ALA A 150 -1.93 9.92 11.55
C ALA A 150 -0.49 9.46 11.83
N GLU A 151 -0.33 8.24 12.35
CA GLU A 151 1.00 7.63 12.56
C GLU A 151 1.71 7.36 11.23
N MET A 152 0.99 6.89 10.21
CA MET A 152 1.54 6.71 8.86
C MET A 152 1.97 8.05 8.26
N TRP A 153 1.18 9.12 8.41
CA TRP A 153 1.57 10.45 7.94
C TRP A 153 2.86 10.94 8.60
N SER A 154 2.97 10.76 9.91
CA SER A 154 4.19 11.09 10.65
C SER A 154 5.41 10.32 10.12
N SER A 155 5.26 9.01 9.90
CA SER A 155 6.32 8.16 9.32
C SER A 155 6.69 8.57 7.89
N ILE A 156 5.70 8.86 7.04
CA ILE A 156 5.90 9.31 5.65
C ILE A 156 6.73 10.59 5.61
N LEU A 157 6.34 11.59 6.40
CA LEU A 157 7.03 12.87 6.42
C LEU A 157 8.44 12.73 7.01
N PHE A 158 8.59 12.01 8.12
CA PHE A 158 9.89 11.81 8.75
C PHE A 158 10.86 11.08 7.82
N ASN A 159 10.44 9.93 7.28
CA ASN A 159 11.28 9.13 6.38
C ASN A 159 11.59 9.88 5.08
N GLY A 160 10.58 10.51 4.48
CA GLY A 160 10.76 11.27 3.24
C GLY A 160 11.73 12.44 3.40
N LEU A 161 11.60 13.24 4.46
CA LEU A 161 12.51 14.34 4.76
C LEU A 161 13.89 13.85 5.14
N TYR A 162 13.99 12.78 5.94
CA TYR A 162 15.26 12.19 6.34
C TYR A 162 16.07 11.71 5.13
N ILE A 163 15.45 10.96 4.23
CA ILE A 163 16.10 10.48 3.01
C ILE A 163 16.43 11.63 2.07
N GLY A 164 15.53 12.61 1.92
CA GLY A 164 15.80 13.81 1.15
C GLY A 164 17.01 14.60 1.68
N LEU A 165 17.11 14.71 3.00
CA LEU A 165 18.27 15.34 3.65
C LEU A 165 19.56 14.55 3.41
N LEU A 166 19.53 13.21 3.55
CA LEU A 166 20.70 12.37 3.26
C LEU A 166 21.15 12.54 1.81
N CYS A 167 20.22 12.58 0.85
CA CYS A 167 20.53 12.80 -0.56
C CYS A 167 21.15 14.20 -0.78
N LEU A 168 20.63 15.21 -0.10
CA LEU A 168 21.19 16.57 -0.18
C LEU A 168 22.62 16.63 0.39
N VAL A 169 22.85 15.99 1.55
CA VAL A 169 24.19 15.86 2.14
C VAL A 169 25.12 15.14 1.17
N PHE A 170 24.67 14.04 0.57
CA PHE A 170 25.44 13.30 -0.43
C PHE A 170 25.86 14.18 -1.62
N LEU A 171 24.93 15.00 -2.15
CA LEU A 171 25.23 15.92 -3.24
C LEU A 171 26.19 17.06 -2.86
N THR A 172 26.11 17.54 -1.61
CA THR A 172 26.88 18.70 -1.14
C THR A 172 28.26 18.34 -0.61
N MET A 173 28.50 17.08 -0.21
CA MET A 173 29.80 16.65 0.35
C MET A 173 30.94 16.80 -0.66
N PRO A 174 32.05 17.46 -0.28
CA PRO A 174 33.19 17.69 -1.17
C PRO A 174 33.79 16.39 -1.73
N PHE A 175 33.76 15.32 -0.94
CA PHE A 175 34.24 14.01 -1.34
C PHE A 175 33.50 13.47 -2.57
N PHE A 176 32.17 13.45 -2.53
CA PHE A 176 31.36 12.98 -3.66
C PHE A 176 31.45 13.94 -4.85
N LYS A 177 31.45 15.26 -4.59
CA LYS A 177 31.65 16.28 -5.63
C LYS A 177 32.97 16.07 -6.38
N SER A 178 34.05 15.71 -5.70
CA SER A 178 35.33 15.40 -6.34
C SER A 178 35.30 14.13 -7.19
N ILE A 179 34.54 13.12 -6.77
CA ILE A 179 34.31 11.89 -7.54
C ILE A 179 33.52 12.23 -8.82
N PHE A 180 32.44 12.97 -8.73
CA PHE A 180 31.63 13.37 -9.87
C PHE A 180 32.42 14.22 -10.88
N GLN A 181 33.26 15.13 -10.40
CA GLN A 181 34.16 15.92 -11.25
C GLN A 181 35.22 15.08 -11.96
N ARG A 182 35.74 14.01 -11.31
CA ARG A 182 36.71 13.08 -11.93
C ARG A 182 36.08 12.20 -13.00
N ILE A 183 34.82 11.86 -12.85
CA ILE A 183 34.09 11.06 -13.86
C ILE A 183 33.94 11.84 -15.18
N GLY A 184 33.99 13.18 -15.16
CA GLY A 184 34.06 14.05 -16.34
C GLY A 184 32.84 13.99 -17.28
N ASN A 185 31.86 13.15 -16.98
CA ASN A 185 30.64 12.95 -17.74
C ASN A 185 29.43 13.23 -16.87
N SER A 186 28.66 14.24 -17.23
CA SER A 186 27.46 14.65 -16.47
C SER A 186 26.40 13.53 -16.42
N GLU A 187 26.27 12.73 -17.45
CA GLU A 187 25.31 11.62 -17.48
C GLU A 187 25.68 10.51 -16.51
N LEU A 188 26.98 10.15 -16.47
CA LEU A 188 27.44 9.10 -15.55
C LEU A 188 27.31 9.51 -14.08
N SER A 189 27.56 10.78 -13.76
CA SER A 189 27.35 11.31 -12.40
C SER A 189 25.88 11.30 -11.99
N GLN A 190 24.95 11.56 -12.90
CA GLN A 190 23.51 11.43 -12.66
C GLN A 190 23.09 9.99 -12.42
N ILE A 191 23.65 9.02 -13.16
CA ILE A 191 23.39 7.58 -12.96
C ILE A 191 23.87 7.14 -11.58
N VAL A 192 25.06 7.56 -11.15
CA VAL A 192 25.59 7.24 -9.82
C VAL A 192 24.72 7.83 -8.72
N PHE A 193 24.26 9.07 -8.89
CA PHE A 193 23.34 9.71 -7.93
C PHE A 193 22.00 8.95 -7.84
N LEU A 194 21.43 8.60 -8.99
CA LEU A 194 20.20 7.80 -9.06
C LEU A 194 20.36 6.46 -8.34
N THR A 195 21.49 5.77 -8.57
CA THR A 195 21.79 4.50 -7.93
C THR A 195 21.90 4.66 -6.41
N ALA A 196 22.55 5.71 -5.93
CA ALA A 196 22.64 6.01 -4.51
C ALA A 196 21.28 6.33 -3.90
N PHE A 197 20.46 7.13 -4.61
CA PHE A 197 19.09 7.43 -4.19
C PHE A 197 18.25 6.16 -4.05
N PHE A 198 18.28 5.26 -5.04
CA PHE A 198 17.62 3.97 -4.95
C PHE A 198 18.10 3.12 -3.79
N SER A 199 19.42 3.06 -3.59
CA SER A 199 20.02 2.26 -2.52
C SER A 199 19.55 2.70 -1.13
N LEU A 200 19.35 4.00 -0.92
CA LEU A 200 18.86 4.55 0.35
C LEU A 200 17.40 4.17 0.65
N PHE A 201 16.60 3.88 -0.37
CA PHE A 201 15.22 3.43 -0.18
C PHE A 201 15.08 1.92 -0.01
N VAL A 202 16.08 1.15 -0.43
CA VAL A 202 16.08 -0.33 -0.29
C VAL A 202 16.63 -0.77 1.08
N LEU A 203 17.43 0.07 1.74
CA LEU A 203 17.95 -0.16 3.09
C LEU A 203 16.94 0.23 4.15
#